data_59b66cdc5f6d9c2a84b444dbb22c0fff
#
_entry.id   59b66cdc5f6d9c2a84b444dbb22c0fff
#
_cell.length_a   1.000
_cell.length_b   1.000
_cell.length_c   1.000
_cell.angle_alpha   90.00
_cell.angle_beta   90.00
_cell.angle_gamma   90.00
#
_symmetry.space_group_name_H-M   'P 1'
#
loop_
_entity.id
_entity.type
_entity.pdbx_description
1 polymer ?
#
loop_
_entity_poly.entity_id
_entity_poly.type
_entity_poly.pdbx_seq_one_letter_code
_entity_poly.pdbx_strand_id
1 'polypeptide(L)'
;MNLAFFIARRTAQRTPENKPGVMERIAVISVALSVAVMLLAMAVIMGFKQEVSRKVAAFSGHAVVNGVRGVGTLDSDPVRRSARAEELIRTTEGFVSLAPYAVKGGIVRTADAVQGVMLKGVDGDYDWSSFGQWLVEGELPRVGDSVRTKDILLSRGMAEKLMLGVGDKVEMLFVETGDRPRRDRFKVAGIYSSGMDEMDDAVIMTDLRNVCLLYTSDAADDRISVD
;
A
#
# COMPACT_ATOMS: atom_id res chain seq x y z
N MET A 1 -40.87 -24.79 35.13
CA MET A 1 -39.60 -25.56 35.20
C MET A 1 -39.61 -26.51 34.01
N ASN A 2 -38.71 -26.33 33.02
CA ASN A 2 -38.74 -27.11 31.77
C ASN A 2 -38.34 -28.58 32.06
N LEU A 3 -39.26 -29.50 31.86
CA LEU A 3 -39.08 -30.93 32.04
C LEU A 3 -37.85 -31.46 31.28
N ALA A 4 -37.61 -30.94 30.07
CA ALA A 4 -36.44 -31.26 29.26
C ALA A 4 -35.11 -30.92 29.95
N PHE A 5 -35.03 -29.77 30.61
CA PHE A 5 -33.85 -29.35 31.36
C PHE A 5 -33.62 -30.19 32.62
N PHE A 6 -34.71 -30.57 33.28
CA PHE A 6 -34.64 -31.46 34.45
C PHE A 6 -34.13 -32.86 34.07
N ILE A 7 -34.65 -33.43 32.99
CA ILE A 7 -34.22 -34.74 32.48
C ILE A 7 -32.76 -34.66 32.01
N ALA A 8 -32.37 -33.65 31.25
CA ALA A 8 -30.99 -33.45 30.78
C ALA A 8 -30.01 -33.36 31.96
N ARG A 9 -30.35 -32.59 33.02
CA ARG A 9 -29.52 -32.43 34.21
C ARG A 9 -29.39 -33.73 34.98
N ARG A 10 -30.47 -34.55 35.09
CA ARG A 10 -30.45 -35.81 35.77
C ARG A 10 -29.69 -36.89 35.00
N THR A 11 -29.75 -36.87 33.67
CA THR A 11 -28.98 -37.79 32.81
C THR A 11 -27.48 -37.39 32.78
N ALA A 12 -27.18 -36.09 32.92
CA ALA A 12 -25.82 -35.60 33.02
C ALA A 12 -25.17 -35.81 34.41
N GLN A 13 -25.97 -36.11 35.47
CA GLN A 13 -25.43 -36.43 36.80
C GLN A 13 -24.75 -37.79 36.75
N ARG A 14 -23.44 -37.78 36.80
CA ARG A 14 -22.59 -38.97 36.81
C ARG A 14 -22.84 -39.81 38.05
N THR A 15 -23.39 -40.97 37.87
CA THR A 15 -23.38 -42.04 38.90
C THR A 15 -21.98 -42.67 38.91
N PRO A 16 -21.41 -43.07 40.05
CA PRO A 16 -20.06 -43.62 40.15
C PRO A 16 -19.78 -44.83 39.24
N GLU A 17 -20.84 -45.51 38.79
CA GLU A 17 -20.76 -46.68 37.91
C GLU A 17 -20.70 -46.32 36.40
N ASN A 18 -21.03 -45.09 36.00
CA ASN A 18 -21.11 -44.73 34.61
C ASN A 18 -19.88 -43.83 34.20
N LYS A 19 -18.71 -44.47 34.15
CA LYS A 19 -17.52 -43.86 33.55
C LYS A 19 -17.81 -43.67 32.06
N PRO A 20 -17.57 -42.42 31.50
CA PRO A 20 -17.77 -42.21 30.07
C PRO A 20 -16.99 -43.24 29.28
N GLY A 21 -17.69 -43.97 28.43
CA GLY A 21 -17.10 -45.04 27.62
C GLY A 21 -15.98 -44.45 26.72
N VAL A 22 -15.01 -45.27 26.37
CA VAL A 22 -13.93 -44.87 25.47
C VAL A 22 -14.49 -44.22 24.20
N MET A 23 -15.63 -44.69 23.72
CA MET A 23 -16.31 -44.19 22.53
C MET A 23 -16.84 -42.75 22.68
N GLU A 24 -17.39 -42.40 23.86
CA GLU A 24 -17.87 -41.07 24.20
C GLU A 24 -16.71 -40.05 24.25
N ARG A 25 -15.58 -40.46 24.82
CA ARG A 25 -14.37 -39.61 24.86
C ARG A 25 -13.81 -39.35 23.47
N ILE A 26 -13.75 -40.37 22.62
CA ILE A 26 -13.30 -40.22 21.22
C ILE A 26 -14.25 -39.29 20.48
N ALA A 27 -15.55 -39.40 20.63
CA ALA A 27 -16.52 -38.51 19.99
C ALA A 27 -16.35 -37.05 20.44
N VAL A 28 -16.18 -36.78 21.73
CA VAL A 28 -15.95 -35.42 22.25
C VAL A 28 -14.63 -34.84 21.73
N ILE A 29 -13.56 -35.63 21.71
CA ILE A 29 -12.25 -35.20 21.18
C ILE A 29 -12.37 -34.90 19.71
N SER A 30 -13.05 -35.73 18.92
CA SER A 30 -13.23 -35.49 17.47
C SER A 30 -13.98 -34.20 17.18
N VAL A 31 -15.07 -33.93 17.89
CA VAL A 31 -15.84 -32.70 17.76
C VAL A 31 -15.01 -31.49 18.20
N ALA A 32 -14.33 -31.59 19.33
CA ALA A 32 -13.47 -30.51 19.83
C ALA A 32 -12.34 -30.18 18.84
N LEU A 33 -11.71 -31.21 18.26
CA LEU A 33 -10.68 -31.03 17.25
C LEU A 33 -11.22 -30.37 15.98
N SER A 34 -12.39 -30.78 15.50
CA SER A 34 -13.04 -30.21 14.33
C SER A 34 -13.36 -28.72 14.54
N VAL A 35 -13.91 -28.37 15.71
CA VAL A 35 -14.18 -26.96 16.03
C VAL A 35 -12.89 -26.14 16.17
N ALA A 36 -11.86 -26.70 16.79
CA ALA A 36 -10.57 -26.04 16.92
C ALA A 36 -9.93 -25.73 15.56
N VAL A 37 -9.95 -26.68 14.62
CA VAL A 37 -9.44 -26.48 13.26
C VAL A 37 -10.24 -25.40 12.53
N MET A 38 -11.58 -25.40 12.67
CA MET A 38 -12.43 -24.36 12.04
C MET A 38 -12.13 -22.96 12.60
N LEU A 39 -11.96 -22.82 13.90
CA LEU A 39 -11.62 -21.54 14.53
C LEU A 39 -10.22 -21.07 14.12
N LEU A 40 -9.24 -21.96 14.05
CA LEU A 40 -7.90 -21.64 13.57
C LEU A 40 -7.93 -21.16 12.12
N ALA A 41 -8.63 -21.86 11.24
CA ALA A 41 -8.76 -21.46 9.83
C ALA A 41 -9.38 -20.07 9.72
N MET A 42 -10.46 -19.80 10.46
CA MET A 42 -11.12 -18.49 10.47
C MET A 42 -10.17 -17.38 10.97
N ALA A 43 -9.43 -17.64 12.05
CA ALA A 43 -8.48 -16.68 12.61
C ALA A 43 -7.35 -16.35 11.62
N VAL A 44 -6.80 -17.33 10.93
CA VAL A 44 -5.77 -17.13 9.90
C VAL A 44 -6.30 -16.32 8.74
N ILE A 45 -7.49 -16.64 8.22
CA ILE A 45 -8.10 -15.91 7.09
C ILE A 45 -8.36 -14.44 7.47
N MET A 46 -8.92 -14.18 8.66
CA MET A 46 -9.19 -12.82 9.11
C MET A 46 -7.90 -12.02 9.32
N GLY A 47 -6.90 -12.61 9.95
CA GLY A 47 -5.60 -11.97 10.17
C GLY A 47 -4.88 -11.65 8.87
N PHE A 48 -4.85 -12.57 7.93
CA PHE A 48 -4.25 -12.37 6.61
C PHE A 48 -4.96 -11.26 5.83
N LYS A 49 -6.29 -11.29 5.76
CA LYS A 49 -7.08 -10.26 5.09
C LYS A 49 -6.79 -8.87 5.65
N GLN A 50 -6.73 -8.74 6.98
CA GLN A 50 -6.47 -7.47 7.63
C GLN A 50 -5.06 -6.94 7.32
N GLU A 51 -4.06 -7.81 7.37
CA GLU A 51 -2.67 -7.44 7.09
C GLU A 51 -2.47 -7.00 5.64
N VAL A 52 -3.01 -7.77 4.67
CA VAL A 52 -2.95 -7.40 3.25
C VAL A 52 -3.68 -6.09 2.99
N SER A 53 -4.89 -5.93 3.53
CA SER A 53 -5.66 -4.69 3.37
C SER A 53 -4.90 -3.48 3.92
N ARG A 54 -4.25 -3.59 5.08
CA ARG A 54 -3.44 -2.53 5.67
C ARG A 54 -2.26 -2.14 4.79
N LYS A 55 -1.54 -3.14 4.25
CA LYS A 55 -0.39 -2.90 3.36
C LYS A 55 -0.81 -2.23 2.05
N VAL A 56 -1.85 -2.73 1.40
CA VAL A 56 -2.38 -2.13 0.17
C VAL A 56 -2.85 -0.70 0.41
N ALA A 57 -3.53 -0.46 1.53
CA ALA A 57 -3.99 0.88 1.89
C ALA A 57 -2.85 1.86 2.15
N ALA A 58 -1.69 1.41 2.65
CA ALA A 58 -0.52 2.25 2.81
C ALA A 58 0.02 2.76 1.46
N PHE A 59 -0.05 1.96 0.39
CA PHE A 59 0.38 2.38 -0.95
C PHE A 59 -0.66 3.23 -1.68
N SER A 60 -1.93 2.86 -1.62
CA SER A 60 -2.98 3.43 -2.46
C SER A 60 -3.99 4.29 -1.71
N GLY A 61 -3.98 4.27 -0.37
CA GLY A 61 -5.08 4.80 0.44
C GLY A 61 -6.27 3.84 0.49
N HIS A 62 -7.19 4.08 1.42
CA HIS A 62 -8.43 3.30 1.52
C HIS A 62 -9.46 3.68 0.44
N ALA A 63 -9.43 4.94 0.01
CA ALA A 63 -10.25 5.48 -1.05
C ALA A 63 -9.44 6.45 -1.89
N VAL A 64 -9.66 6.45 -3.19
CA VAL A 64 -8.96 7.30 -4.15
C VAL A 64 -9.97 8.10 -4.97
N VAL A 65 -9.74 9.39 -5.06
CA VAL A 65 -10.53 10.29 -5.93
C VAL A 65 -9.70 10.60 -7.17
N ASN A 66 -10.07 10.02 -8.29
CA ASN A 66 -9.40 10.21 -9.58
C ASN A 66 -10.28 10.97 -10.55
N GLY A 67 -9.65 11.60 -11.56
CA GLY A 67 -10.35 12.10 -12.74
C GLY A 67 -10.99 10.97 -13.55
N VAL A 68 -12.06 11.29 -14.27
CA VAL A 68 -12.87 10.28 -15.01
C VAL A 68 -12.06 9.58 -16.10
N ARG A 69 -11.01 10.22 -16.66
CA ARG A 69 -10.18 9.68 -17.73
C ARG A 69 -8.97 8.87 -17.23
N GLY A 70 -8.55 9.08 -15.98
CA GLY A 70 -7.35 8.49 -15.39
C GLY A 70 -7.50 7.08 -14.85
N VAL A 71 -8.68 6.46 -14.98
CA VAL A 71 -8.91 5.10 -14.47
C VAL A 71 -8.22 4.08 -15.37
N GLY A 72 -7.16 3.45 -14.83
CA GLY A 72 -6.43 2.38 -15.52
C GLY A 72 -5.22 2.85 -16.35
N THR A 73 -4.84 4.12 -16.30
CA THR A 73 -3.62 4.63 -16.92
C THR A 73 -2.49 4.82 -15.89
N LEU A 74 -1.25 4.71 -16.34
CA LEU A 74 -0.06 5.00 -15.53
C LEU A 74 0.15 6.52 -15.30
N ASP A 75 -0.68 7.33 -15.93
CA ASP A 75 -0.69 8.78 -15.81
C ASP A 75 -1.96 9.22 -15.06
N SER A 76 -1.80 10.14 -14.11
CA SER A 76 -2.92 10.72 -13.39
C SER A 76 -3.51 11.89 -14.13
N ASP A 77 -4.81 11.85 -14.45
CA ASP A 77 -5.53 13.07 -14.85
C ASP A 77 -5.62 14.04 -13.66
N PRO A 78 -5.33 15.33 -13.87
CA PRO A 78 -5.42 16.30 -12.79
C PRO A 78 -6.86 16.48 -12.32
N VAL A 79 -7.07 16.31 -11.02
CA VAL A 79 -8.34 16.56 -10.36
C VAL A 79 -8.35 17.99 -9.82
N ARG A 80 -9.42 18.74 -10.10
CA ARG A 80 -9.57 20.06 -9.49
C ARG A 80 -9.94 19.92 -8.02
N ARG A 81 -9.14 20.49 -7.16
CA ARG A 81 -9.46 20.55 -5.72
C ARG A 81 -10.74 21.37 -5.51
N SER A 82 -11.66 20.80 -4.76
CA SER A 82 -12.90 21.46 -4.37
C SER A 82 -12.95 21.52 -2.85
N ALA A 83 -12.90 22.74 -2.29
CA ALA A 83 -12.97 22.95 -0.85
C ALA A 83 -14.22 22.28 -0.23
N ARG A 84 -15.35 22.34 -0.93
CA ARG A 84 -16.59 21.68 -0.48
C ARG A 84 -16.47 20.16 -0.44
N ALA A 85 -15.81 19.56 -1.42
CA ALA A 85 -15.61 18.10 -1.46
C ALA A 85 -14.62 17.67 -0.35
N GLU A 86 -13.56 18.44 -0.15
CA GLU A 86 -12.60 18.18 0.93
C GLU A 86 -13.24 18.30 2.33
N GLU A 87 -14.10 19.30 2.53
CA GLU A 87 -14.84 19.48 3.78
C GLU A 87 -15.79 18.30 4.04
N LEU A 88 -16.54 17.85 3.02
CA LEU A 88 -17.41 16.68 3.12
C LEU A 88 -16.62 15.42 3.48
N ILE A 89 -15.46 15.20 2.86
CA ILE A 89 -14.59 14.06 3.16
C ILE A 89 -14.10 14.13 4.60
N ARG A 90 -13.63 15.30 5.05
CA ARG A 90 -13.10 15.51 6.41
C ARG A 90 -14.16 15.35 7.50
N THR A 91 -15.43 15.59 7.20
CA THR A 91 -16.56 15.43 8.14
C THR A 91 -17.16 14.02 8.13
N THR A 92 -16.69 13.13 7.26
CA THR A 92 -17.17 11.74 7.20
C THR A 92 -16.66 10.95 8.41
N GLU A 93 -17.53 10.14 8.99
CA GLU A 93 -17.15 9.26 10.10
C GLU A 93 -16.05 8.28 9.67
N GLY A 94 -15.02 8.13 10.51
CA GLY A 94 -13.86 7.29 10.20
C GLY A 94 -12.79 7.97 9.34
N PHE A 95 -12.89 9.29 9.10
CA PHE A 95 -11.83 10.04 8.42
C PHE A 95 -10.52 9.99 9.22
N VAL A 96 -9.42 9.64 8.56
CA VAL A 96 -8.07 9.60 9.14
C VAL A 96 -7.19 10.68 8.52
N SER A 97 -7.01 10.66 7.21
CA SER A 97 -6.15 11.61 6.50
C SER A 97 -6.59 11.79 5.05
N LEU A 98 -6.25 12.92 4.47
CA LEU A 98 -6.44 13.23 3.06
C LEU A 98 -5.15 13.84 2.54
N ALA A 99 -4.47 13.14 1.66
CA ALA A 99 -3.22 13.60 1.05
C ALA A 99 -3.33 13.61 -0.47
N PRO A 100 -2.95 14.70 -1.15
CA PRO A 100 -2.83 14.71 -2.60
C PRO A 100 -1.66 13.84 -3.03
N TYR A 101 -1.81 13.20 -4.19
CA TYR A 101 -0.74 12.45 -4.82
C TYR A 101 -0.78 12.62 -6.33
N ALA A 102 0.33 12.34 -6.99
CA ALA A 102 0.41 12.20 -8.43
C ALA A 102 1.28 10.99 -8.77
N VAL A 103 0.98 10.33 -9.89
CA VAL A 103 1.77 9.19 -10.38
C VAL A 103 2.20 9.46 -11.83
N LYS A 104 3.41 9.05 -12.17
CA LYS A 104 3.93 9.09 -13.54
C LYS A 104 4.69 7.81 -13.81
N GLY A 105 4.37 7.15 -14.92
CA GLY A 105 5.15 6.01 -15.41
C GLY A 105 6.53 6.47 -15.87
N GLY A 106 7.57 5.72 -15.52
CA GLY A 106 8.94 6.01 -15.90
C GLY A 106 9.80 4.77 -16.00
N ILE A 107 11.00 4.96 -16.49
CA ILE A 107 11.99 3.89 -16.63
C ILE A 107 13.23 4.31 -15.86
N VAL A 108 13.63 3.51 -14.89
CA VAL A 108 14.93 3.64 -14.23
C VAL A 108 15.96 2.91 -15.06
N ARG A 109 17.07 3.60 -15.33
CA ARG A 109 18.20 3.02 -16.05
C ARG A 109 19.47 3.17 -15.24
N THR A 110 20.15 2.07 -15.04
CA THR A 110 21.53 2.01 -14.53
C THR A 110 22.46 1.49 -15.62
N ALA A 111 23.74 1.29 -15.32
CA ALA A 111 24.71 0.70 -16.26
C ALA A 111 24.32 -0.72 -16.66
N ASP A 112 23.77 -1.48 -15.72
CA ASP A 112 23.59 -2.92 -15.82
C ASP A 112 22.14 -3.37 -15.95
N ALA A 113 21.17 -2.48 -15.62
CA ALA A 113 19.75 -2.83 -15.57
C ALA A 113 18.84 -1.71 -16.05
N VAL A 114 17.65 -2.12 -16.51
CA VAL A 114 16.55 -1.24 -16.91
C VAL A 114 15.27 -1.76 -16.28
N GLN A 115 14.56 -0.92 -15.53
CA GLN A 115 13.33 -1.29 -14.83
C GLN A 115 12.23 -0.25 -15.07
N GLY A 116 11.06 -0.73 -15.52
CA GLY A 116 9.84 0.10 -15.55
C GLY A 116 9.31 0.30 -14.14
N VAL A 117 8.97 1.55 -13.80
CA VAL A 117 8.52 1.92 -12.45
C VAL A 117 7.42 2.96 -12.51
N MET A 118 6.65 3.04 -11.46
CA MET A 118 5.69 4.11 -11.20
C MET A 118 6.27 5.06 -10.16
N LEU A 119 6.56 6.30 -10.56
CA LEU A 119 6.96 7.35 -9.65
C LEU A 119 5.73 7.95 -9.00
N LYS A 120 5.56 7.76 -7.70
CA LYS A 120 4.48 8.31 -6.89
C LYS A 120 4.98 9.48 -6.07
N GLY A 121 4.48 10.66 -6.39
CA GLY A 121 4.71 11.88 -5.63
C GLY A 121 3.64 12.07 -4.57
N VAL A 122 4.06 12.35 -3.33
CA VAL A 122 3.18 12.63 -2.18
C VAL A 122 3.57 13.93 -1.51
N ASP A 123 2.63 14.54 -0.81
CA ASP A 123 2.81 15.80 -0.08
C ASP A 123 3.08 15.56 1.41
N GLY A 124 3.32 16.64 2.15
CA GLY A 124 3.60 16.62 3.60
C GLY A 124 2.49 16.01 4.44
N ASP A 125 1.24 16.05 3.97
CA ASP A 125 0.08 15.45 4.65
C ASP A 125 0.00 13.91 4.52
N TYR A 126 0.94 13.28 3.78
CA TYR A 126 0.95 11.85 3.59
C TYR A 126 1.36 11.09 4.86
N ASP A 127 0.62 10.04 5.21
CA ASP A 127 0.92 9.21 6.38
C ASP A 127 2.09 8.24 6.11
N TRP A 128 3.25 8.59 6.61
CA TRP A 128 4.48 7.80 6.51
C TRP A 128 4.63 6.72 7.58
N SER A 129 3.66 6.54 8.48
CA SER A 129 3.77 5.61 9.60
C SER A 129 4.09 4.17 9.19
N SER A 130 3.46 3.69 8.12
CA SER A 130 3.72 2.35 7.58
C SER A 130 5.10 2.24 6.95
N PHE A 131 5.50 3.20 6.13
CA PHE A 131 6.82 3.21 5.49
C PHE A 131 7.96 3.38 6.50
N GLY A 132 7.72 4.14 7.58
CA GLY A 132 8.67 4.26 8.69
C GLY A 132 8.96 2.92 9.38
N GLN A 133 7.94 2.05 9.49
CA GLN A 133 8.11 0.70 10.03
C GLN A 133 8.81 -0.25 9.04
N TRP A 134 8.66 -0.04 7.74
CA TRP A 134 9.25 -0.85 6.68
C TRP A 134 10.63 -0.36 6.23
N LEU A 135 11.07 0.78 6.73
CA LEU A 135 12.39 1.33 6.40
C LEU A 135 13.50 0.39 6.87
N VAL A 136 14.37 0.05 5.95
CA VAL A 136 15.49 -0.87 6.18
C VAL A 136 16.81 -0.12 6.31
N GLU A 137 17.01 0.86 5.42
CA GLU A 137 18.23 1.68 5.37
C GLU A 137 17.89 3.11 5.00
N GLY A 138 18.69 4.07 5.49
CA GLY A 138 18.56 5.47 5.17
C GLY A 138 17.44 6.17 5.92
N GLU A 139 16.82 7.15 5.27
CA GLU A 139 15.78 8.01 5.82
C GLU A 139 14.59 8.11 4.85
N LEU A 140 13.42 8.47 5.38
CA LEU A 140 12.27 8.80 4.54
C LEU A 140 12.57 10.05 3.69
N PRO A 141 12.06 10.13 2.46
CA PRO A 141 12.27 11.29 1.61
C PRO A 141 11.63 12.54 2.25
N ARG A 142 12.29 13.67 2.14
CA ARG A 142 11.75 14.94 2.62
C ARG A 142 10.71 15.44 1.64
N VAL A 143 9.48 15.52 2.07
CA VAL A 143 8.34 15.97 1.26
C VAL A 143 7.63 17.15 1.92
N GLY A 144 7.04 18.04 1.14
CA GLY A 144 6.29 19.18 1.65
C GLY A 144 7.13 20.32 2.26
N ASP A 145 8.43 20.19 2.33
CA ASP A 145 9.35 21.23 2.86
C ASP A 145 9.41 22.49 1.97
N SER A 146 9.95 23.58 2.53
CA SER A 146 10.13 24.84 1.78
C SER A 146 11.00 24.68 0.54
N VAL A 147 11.98 23.77 0.60
CA VAL A 147 12.88 23.46 -0.51
C VAL A 147 12.54 22.07 -1.06
N ARG A 148 12.26 22.03 -2.38
CA ARG A 148 12.02 20.75 -3.06
C ARG A 148 13.30 19.92 -3.09
N THR A 149 13.23 18.69 -2.61
CA THR A 149 14.30 17.71 -2.74
C THR A 149 14.02 16.74 -3.89
N LYS A 150 15.08 16.12 -4.41
CA LYS A 150 14.98 15.04 -5.38
C LYS A 150 15.21 13.66 -4.71
N ASP A 151 14.81 13.57 -3.48
CA ASP A 151 14.90 12.36 -2.68
C ASP A 151 13.85 11.35 -3.15
N ILE A 152 14.26 10.10 -3.23
CA ILE A 152 13.38 8.96 -3.54
C ILE A 152 13.55 7.86 -2.51
N LEU A 153 12.46 7.12 -2.32
CA LEU A 153 12.41 5.90 -1.51
C LEU A 153 12.21 4.71 -2.45
N LEU A 154 13.13 3.76 -2.41
CA LEU A 154 13.13 2.53 -3.22
C LEU A 154 12.77 1.31 -2.39
N SER A 155 12.23 0.27 -3.03
CA SER A 155 12.15 -1.04 -2.40
C SER A 155 13.53 -1.70 -2.34
N ARG A 156 13.68 -2.65 -1.41
CA ARG A 156 14.89 -3.49 -1.33
C ARG A 156 15.09 -4.28 -2.61
N GLY A 157 14.04 -4.95 -3.11
CA GLY A 157 14.13 -5.75 -4.34
C GLY A 157 14.55 -4.91 -5.54
N MET A 158 14.04 -3.67 -5.66
CA MET A 158 14.45 -2.76 -6.71
C MET A 158 15.90 -2.28 -6.53
N ALA A 159 16.30 -1.93 -5.32
CA ALA A 159 17.67 -1.53 -5.01
C ALA A 159 18.69 -2.63 -5.36
N GLU A 160 18.40 -3.87 -5.02
CA GLU A 160 19.22 -5.04 -5.36
C GLU A 160 19.30 -5.26 -6.89
N LYS A 161 18.16 -5.23 -7.59
CA LYS A 161 18.09 -5.40 -9.07
C LYS A 161 18.87 -4.33 -9.83
N LEU A 162 18.82 -3.09 -9.33
CA LEU A 162 19.46 -1.93 -9.95
C LEU A 162 20.86 -1.67 -9.42
N MET A 163 21.33 -2.44 -8.42
CA MET A 163 22.62 -2.27 -7.72
C MET A 163 22.77 -0.84 -7.15
N LEU A 164 21.71 -0.34 -6.49
CA LEU A 164 21.67 0.99 -5.90
C LEU A 164 21.69 0.92 -4.37
N GLY A 165 22.45 1.79 -3.75
CA GLY A 165 22.47 2.00 -2.31
C GLY A 165 21.92 3.37 -1.89
N VAL A 166 21.78 3.57 -0.58
CA VAL A 166 21.42 4.88 -0.01
C VAL A 166 22.48 5.91 -0.35
N GLY A 167 22.06 7.04 -0.85
CA GLY A 167 22.93 8.14 -1.29
C GLY A 167 23.27 8.16 -2.78
N ASP A 168 23.04 7.04 -3.48
CA ASP A 168 23.30 6.96 -4.91
C ASP A 168 22.36 7.86 -5.72
N LYS A 169 22.86 8.27 -6.88
CA LYS A 169 22.08 9.07 -7.85
C LYS A 169 21.62 8.17 -8.98
N VAL A 170 20.34 8.20 -9.26
CA VAL A 170 19.71 7.42 -10.31
C VAL A 170 19.06 8.34 -11.36
N GLU A 171 19.21 7.99 -12.63
CA GLU A 171 18.56 8.64 -13.74
C GLU A 171 17.25 7.93 -14.09
N MET A 172 16.17 8.71 -14.17
CA MET A 172 14.86 8.22 -14.59
C MET A 172 14.49 8.87 -15.92
N LEU A 173 13.94 8.05 -16.81
CA LEU A 173 13.41 8.48 -18.09
C LEU A 173 11.89 8.43 -18.03
N PHE A 174 11.25 9.52 -18.39
CA PHE A 174 9.80 9.65 -18.52
C PHE A 174 9.44 9.74 -19.99
N VAL A 175 8.50 8.89 -20.42
CA VAL A 175 7.98 8.92 -21.80
C VAL A 175 6.88 9.98 -21.81
N GLU A 176 7.09 11.01 -22.57
CA GLU A 176 6.11 12.05 -22.84
C GLU A 176 5.46 11.78 -24.21
N THR A 177 4.30 12.37 -24.46
CA THR A 177 3.57 12.24 -25.74
C THR A 177 4.33 12.88 -26.94
N GLY A 178 5.46 13.51 -26.67
CA GLY A 178 6.36 14.12 -27.67
C GLY A 178 7.60 13.26 -27.95
N ASP A 179 8.34 13.63 -28.98
CA ASP A 179 9.47 12.86 -29.58
C ASP A 179 10.71 12.74 -28.65
N ARG A 180 10.77 13.36 -27.47
CA ARG A 180 11.95 13.38 -26.63
C ARG A 180 11.66 12.90 -25.21
N PRO A 181 12.22 11.74 -24.79
CA PRO A 181 12.08 11.29 -23.42
C PRO A 181 12.75 12.29 -22.46
N ARG A 182 12.02 12.70 -21.45
CA ARG A 182 12.54 13.57 -20.40
C ARG A 182 13.37 12.76 -19.41
N ARG A 183 14.54 13.30 -19.06
CA ARG A 183 15.44 12.71 -18.07
C ARG A 183 15.46 13.56 -16.82
N ASP A 184 15.38 12.93 -15.67
CA ASP A 184 15.60 13.58 -14.39
C ASP A 184 16.44 12.70 -13.47
N ARG A 185 17.18 13.33 -12.54
CA ARG A 185 18.06 12.63 -11.62
C ARG A 185 17.54 12.76 -10.20
N PHE A 186 17.49 11.63 -9.53
CA PHE A 186 17.02 11.50 -8.16
C PHE A 186 18.14 10.94 -7.28
N LYS A 187 18.02 11.16 -5.97
CA LYS A 187 18.92 10.61 -4.95
C LYS A 187 18.16 9.61 -4.09
N VAL A 188 18.72 8.44 -3.89
CA VAL A 188 18.16 7.43 -2.99
C VAL A 188 18.32 7.91 -1.55
N ALA A 189 17.22 8.27 -0.89
CA ALA A 189 17.23 8.69 0.50
C ALA A 189 17.10 7.50 1.44
N GLY A 190 16.33 6.48 1.06
CA GLY A 190 16.15 5.30 1.87
C GLY A 190 15.67 4.11 1.05
N ILE A 191 15.72 2.96 1.70
CA ILE A 191 15.33 1.66 1.15
C ILE A 191 14.33 1.04 2.13
N TYR A 192 13.18 0.57 1.61
CA TYR A 192 12.13 -0.05 2.40
C TYR A 192 11.84 -1.49 1.94
N SER A 193 11.15 -2.26 2.78
CA SER A 193 10.61 -3.58 2.43
C SER A 193 9.29 -3.80 3.16
N SER A 194 8.19 -3.81 2.42
CA SER A 194 6.87 -4.10 3.01
C SER A 194 6.59 -5.61 3.09
N GLY A 195 7.39 -6.42 2.40
CA GLY A 195 7.17 -7.85 2.23
C GLY A 195 6.08 -8.17 1.20
N MET A 196 5.80 -7.23 0.28
CA MET A 196 4.93 -7.42 -0.90
C MET A 196 5.74 -7.11 -2.15
N ASP A 197 6.64 -8.00 -2.51
CA ASP A 197 7.69 -7.78 -3.52
C ASP A 197 7.16 -7.22 -4.85
N GLU A 198 6.01 -7.71 -5.33
CA GLU A 198 5.42 -7.25 -6.60
C GLU A 198 4.99 -5.77 -6.54
N MET A 199 4.43 -5.32 -5.41
CA MET A 199 4.04 -3.91 -5.23
C MET A 199 5.25 -3.04 -4.91
N ASP A 200 6.15 -3.56 -4.08
CA ASP A 200 7.37 -2.90 -3.68
C ASP A 200 8.23 -2.55 -4.91
N ASP A 201 8.36 -3.48 -5.85
CA ASP A 201 9.19 -3.33 -7.05
C ASP A 201 8.54 -2.48 -8.16
N ALA A 202 7.27 -2.12 -8.00
CA ALA A 202 6.57 -1.30 -8.98
C ALA A 202 6.60 0.20 -8.65
N VAL A 203 6.74 0.58 -7.37
CA VAL A 203 6.50 1.95 -6.90
C VAL A 203 7.75 2.57 -6.28
N ILE A 204 8.09 3.77 -6.75
CA ILE A 204 9.10 4.66 -6.15
C ILE A 204 8.37 5.87 -5.57
N MET A 205 8.67 6.21 -4.31
CA MET A 205 8.04 7.35 -3.63
C MET A 205 8.95 8.57 -3.69
N THR A 206 8.34 9.77 -3.88
CA THR A 206 9.06 11.06 -3.92
C THR A 206 8.15 12.21 -3.50
N ASP A 207 8.68 13.44 -3.50
CA ASP A 207 7.90 14.67 -3.32
C ASP A 207 6.94 14.91 -4.49
N LEU A 208 5.70 15.28 -4.19
CA LEU A 208 4.64 15.58 -5.17
C LEU A 208 5.09 16.58 -6.24
N ARG A 209 5.85 17.58 -5.85
CA ARG A 209 6.35 18.62 -6.75
C ARG A 209 7.26 18.09 -7.85
N ASN A 210 7.98 16.98 -7.60
CA ASN A 210 8.79 16.34 -8.62
C ASN A 210 7.93 15.80 -9.75
N VAL A 211 6.81 15.17 -9.40
CA VAL A 211 5.88 14.60 -10.38
C VAL A 211 5.06 15.70 -11.08
N CYS A 212 4.57 16.69 -10.33
CA CYS A 212 3.82 17.81 -10.92
C CYS A 212 4.61 18.57 -11.99
N LEU A 213 5.94 18.75 -11.81
CA LEU A 213 6.78 19.40 -12.80
C LEU A 213 6.94 18.59 -14.09
N LEU A 214 6.79 17.27 -14.04
CA LEU A 214 6.78 16.45 -15.24
C LEU A 214 5.53 16.72 -16.09
N TYR A 215 4.38 16.97 -15.46
CA TYR A 215 3.13 17.29 -16.17
C TYR A 215 3.05 18.74 -16.67
N THR A 216 3.64 19.71 -15.94
CA THR A 216 3.56 21.12 -16.33
C THR A 216 4.42 21.47 -17.54
N SER A 217 5.48 20.72 -17.79
CA SER A 217 6.29 20.91 -19.01
C SER A 217 5.61 20.32 -20.24
N ASP A 218 4.85 19.22 -20.10
CA ASP A 218 4.02 18.67 -21.20
C ASP A 218 3.03 19.71 -21.70
N ALA A 219 2.33 20.40 -20.77
CA ALA A 219 1.36 21.44 -21.11
C ALA A 219 1.98 22.72 -21.73
N ALA A 220 3.28 22.92 -21.57
CA ALA A 220 3.99 24.06 -22.19
C ALA A 220 4.44 23.72 -23.62
N ASP A 221 4.81 22.47 -23.89
CA ASP A 221 5.19 22.01 -25.24
C ASP A 221 3.97 21.87 -26.16
N ASP A 222 2.81 21.46 -25.68
CA ASP A 222 1.56 21.44 -26.45
C ASP A 222 1.09 22.84 -26.90
N ARG A 223 1.51 23.89 -26.21
CA ARG A 223 1.20 25.30 -26.61
C ARG A 223 2.09 25.86 -27.68
N ILE A 224 3.25 25.25 -27.89
CA ILE A 224 4.21 25.69 -28.92
C ILE A 224 3.95 25.00 -30.28
N SER A 225 3.16 23.96 -30.31
CA SER A 225 2.81 23.20 -31.53
C SER A 225 1.57 23.68 -32.27
N VAL A 226 1.04 24.88 -31.97
CA VAL A 226 -0.10 25.51 -32.67
C VAL A 226 0.33 26.85 -33.23
N ASP A 227 1.22 26.83 -34.23
CA ASP A 227 1.43 27.88 -35.21
C ASP A 227 1.70 27.26 -36.60
#